data_7a70ffc8cc0ec6de8a66a68b4fac00b5
#
_entry.id   7a70ffc8cc0ec6de8a66a68b4fac00b5
#
_cell.length_a   1.000
_cell.length_b   1.000
_cell.length_c   1.000
_cell.angle_alpha   90.00
_cell.angle_beta   90.00
_cell.angle_gamma   90.00
#
_symmetry.space_group_name_H-M   'P 1'
#
loop_
_entity.id
_entity.type
_entity.pdbx_description
1 polymer ?
#
loop_
_entity_poly.entity_id
_entity_poly.type
_entity_poly.pdbx_seq_one_letter_code
_entity_poly.pdbx_strand_id
1 'polypeptide(L)'
;MREFSIQRLRHSLSVLPFVLLLSTAAYATDCEITSPAAEALRKMLSAPQGLRFDGTVLFERAGSRQFIVVSWPDAAGQGTMRRMNAAANPPLEKWPAPFTSAGRICDVLNVYSPSLGKGRIVAGRATQQLSLKPKDPLRLAYLVDLDTQTGMALAMVTAGSDGQVLERYEYADIAFSEVGEWGATMLEAEPYSRGRIVVPGYFLVTEDPGKGIFVVSDGLATASVFVEPLPAGAPAGEGAVIEGATLTYTRGVASPKGRLLISILGEVPVVTARLLADVVRPPRGGE
;
A
#
# COMPACT_ATOMS: atom_id res chain seq x y z
N MET A 1 -78.35 33.21 -42.00
CA MET A 1 -77.51 33.24 -40.81
C MET A 1 -77.36 31.78 -40.36
N ARG A 2 -76.15 31.17 -40.53
CA ARG A 2 -75.81 29.84 -40.19
C ARG A 2 -74.67 29.90 -39.16
N GLU A 3 -74.91 29.45 -37.95
CA GLU A 3 -73.94 29.33 -36.91
C GLU A 3 -73.00 28.16 -37.22
N PHE A 4 -71.71 28.37 -37.15
CA PHE A 4 -70.70 27.34 -37.24
C PHE A 4 -70.21 26.98 -35.81
N SER A 5 -70.56 25.77 -35.37
CA SER A 5 -70.11 25.24 -34.13
C SER A 5 -68.69 24.66 -34.30
N ILE A 6 -67.70 25.15 -33.52
CA ILE A 6 -66.33 24.64 -33.48
C ILE A 6 -66.21 23.60 -32.35
N GLN A 7 -66.08 22.36 -32.75
CA GLN A 7 -65.72 21.26 -31.84
C GLN A 7 -64.23 21.31 -31.53
N ARG A 8 -63.91 21.55 -30.26
CA ARG A 8 -62.51 21.45 -29.74
C ARG A 8 -62.18 19.97 -29.49
N LEU A 9 -61.28 19.42 -30.27
CA LEU A 9 -60.63 18.13 -30.02
C LEU A 9 -59.63 18.27 -28.87
N ARG A 10 -59.88 17.67 -27.72
CA ARG A 10 -58.94 17.53 -26.63
C ARG A 10 -58.06 16.33 -26.92
N HIS A 11 -56.79 16.55 -27.29
CA HIS A 11 -55.74 15.55 -27.28
C HIS A 11 -55.20 15.38 -25.88
N SER A 12 -55.51 14.21 -25.27
CA SER A 12 -54.92 13.76 -24.01
C SER A 12 -53.51 13.25 -24.33
N LEU A 13 -52.46 14.06 -23.95
CA LEU A 13 -51.08 13.59 -23.92
C LEU A 13 -50.89 12.76 -22.67
N SER A 14 -50.82 11.43 -22.80
CA SER A 14 -50.34 10.53 -21.76
C SER A 14 -48.85 10.64 -21.64
N VAL A 15 -48.37 11.34 -20.59
CA VAL A 15 -46.94 11.36 -20.21
C VAL A 15 -46.67 10.09 -19.44
N LEU A 16 -45.99 9.11 -20.06
CA LEU A 16 -45.41 7.98 -19.36
C LEU A 16 -44.20 8.47 -18.52
N PRO A 17 -44.14 8.19 -17.22
CA PRO A 17 -42.93 8.47 -16.46
C PRO A 17 -41.85 7.46 -16.84
N PHE A 18 -40.78 7.94 -17.45
CA PHE A 18 -39.57 7.17 -17.71
C PHE A 18 -38.82 7.04 -16.37
N VAL A 19 -39.01 5.91 -15.68
CA VAL A 19 -38.28 5.58 -14.48
C VAL A 19 -36.85 5.21 -14.89
N LEU A 20 -35.92 6.16 -14.75
CA LEU A 20 -34.49 5.88 -14.85
C LEU A 20 -34.08 5.02 -13.65
N LEU A 21 -33.96 3.72 -13.86
CA LEU A 21 -33.29 2.81 -12.95
C LEU A 21 -31.78 3.17 -12.95
N LEU A 22 -31.36 4.05 -12.05
CA LEU A 22 -29.98 4.22 -11.68
C LEU A 22 -29.54 2.94 -10.97
N SER A 23 -28.98 2.01 -11.71
CA SER A 23 -28.23 0.88 -11.15
C SER A 23 -26.96 1.44 -10.51
N THR A 24 -27.01 1.73 -9.21
CA THR A 24 -25.82 1.91 -8.38
C THR A 24 -25.11 0.57 -8.35
N ALA A 25 -24.09 0.41 -9.18
CA ALA A 25 -23.16 -0.70 -9.06
C ALA A 25 -22.46 -0.54 -7.71
N ALA A 26 -22.97 -1.22 -6.69
CA ALA A 26 -22.32 -1.40 -5.42
C ALA A 26 -21.10 -2.32 -5.68
N TYR A 27 -19.92 -1.73 -5.84
CA TYR A 27 -18.65 -2.44 -5.80
C TYR A 27 -18.29 -2.74 -4.33
N ALA A 28 -19.10 -3.52 -3.67
CA ALA A 28 -18.72 -4.22 -2.46
C ALA A 28 -18.44 -5.66 -2.87
N THR A 29 -17.26 -5.94 -3.38
CA THR A 29 -16.76 -7.30 -3.41
C THR A 29 -16.29 -7.64 -2.00
N ASP A 30 -17.20 -8.07 -1.15
CA ASP A 30 -16.87 -8.82 0.04
C ASP A 30 -16.15 -10.08 -0.43
N CYS A 31 -14.82 -10.12 -0.29
CA CYS A 31 -14.08 -11.34 -0.56
C CYS A 31 -14.33 -12.30 0.61
N GLU A 32 -14.67 -13.53 0.28
CA GLU A 32 -14.91 -14.55 1.27
C GLU A 32 -13.57 -15.05 1.86
N ILE A 33 -13.38 -14.84 3.16
CA ILE A 33 -12.19 -15.31 3.88
C ILE A 33 -12.44 -16.75 4.33
N THR A 34 -12.28 -17.71 3.42
CA THR A 34 -12.61 -19.12 3.67
C THR A 34 -11.40 -20.00 3.93
N SER A 35 -10.20 -19.56 3.57
CA SER A 35 -8.99 -20.36 3.74
C SER A 35 -8.21 -20.01 5.02
N PRO A 36 -7.55 -21.00 5.67
CA PRO A 36 -6.67 -20.73 6.81
C PRO A 36 -5.55 -19.72 6.49
N ALA A 37 -5.07 -19.68 5.24
CA ALA A 37 -4.04 -18.73 4.81
C ALA A 37 -4.60 -17.31 4.70
N ALA A 38 -5.83 -17.14 4.22
CA ALA A 38 -6.49 -15.83 4.20
C ALA A 38 -6.78 -15.33 5.63
N GLU A 39 -7.15 -16.22 6.55
CA GLU A 39 -7.34 -15.87 7.96
C GLU A 39 -6.00 -15.47 8.63
N ALA A 40 -4.90 -16.16 8.34
CA ALA A 40 -3.58 -15.77 8.81
C ALA A 40 -3.15 -14.39 8.27
N LEU A 41 -3.43 -14.12 6.99
CA LEU A 41 -3.24 -12.80 6.39
C LEU A 41 -4.07 -11.73 7.10
N ARG A 42 -5.34 -11.98 7.38
CA ARG A 42 -6.20 -11.05 8.11
C ARG A 42 -5.64 -10.72 9.49
N LYS A 43 -5.19 -11.72 10.23
CA LYS A 43 -4.54 -11.54 11.54
C LYS A 43 -3.27 -10.70 11.41
N MET A 44 -2.41 -10.98 10.42
CA MET A 44 -1.20 -10.20 10.17
C MET A 44 -1.51 -8.71 9.93
N LEU A 45 -2.51 -8.41 9.12
CA LEU A 45 -2.87 -7.03 8.77
C LEU A 45 -3.46 -6.26 9.97
N SER A 46 -4.09 -6.94 10.93
CA SER A 46 -4.69 -6.33 12.10
C SER A 46 -3.77 -6.31 13.33
N ALA A 47 -2.78 -7.19 13.40
CA ALA A 47 -1.95 -7.37 14.61
C ALA A 47 -1.24 -6.09 15.10
N PRO A 48 -0.62 -5.25 14.26
CA PRO A 48 0.08 -4.06 14.73
C PRO A 48 -0.84 -3.04 15.42
N GLN A 49 -2.12 -3.05 15.07
CA GLN A 49 -3.11 -2.09 15.61
C GLN A 49 -3.51 -2.39 17.06
N GLY A 50 -3.41 -3.66 17.48
CA GLY A 50 -3.83 -4.10 18.80
C GLY A 50 -2.69 -4.42 19.77
N LEU A 51 -1.44 -4.15 19.39
CA LEU A 51 -0.27 -4.57 20.15
C LEU A 51 0.60 -3.38 20.56
N ARG A 52 1.17 -3.49 21.75
CA ARG A 52 2.32 -2.70 22.16
C ARG A 52 3.52 -3.64 22.30
N PHE A 53 4.66 -3.26 21.73
CA PHE A 53 5.85 -4.08 21.80
C PHE A 53 7.13 -3.25 21.75
N ASP A 54 8.16 -3.82 22.35
CA ASP A 54 9.55 -3.39 22.25
C ASP A 54 10.38 -4.58 21.79
N GLY A 55 11.40 -4.34 20.97
CA GLY A 55 12.24 -5.44 20.48
C GLY A 55 13.47 -4.98 19.73
N THR A 56 14.31 -5.96 19.41
CA THR A 56 15.50 -5.77 18.56
C THR A 56 15.31 -6.53 17.26
N VAL A 57 15.46 -5.84 16.14
CA VAL A 57 15.34 -6.38 14.80
C VAL A 57 16.72 -6.47 14.16
N LEU A 58 17.06 -7.64 13.62
CA LEU A 58 18.10 -7.78 12.62
C LEU A 58 17.52 -7.48 11.24
N PHE A 59 18.04 -6.46 10.60
CA PHE A 59 17.66 -6.06 9.25
C PHE A 59 18.81 -6.28 8.27
N GLU A 60 18.57 -7.00 7.19
CA GLU A 60 19.54 -7.32 6.14
C GLU A 60 19.06 -6.78 4.80
N ARG A 61 19.88 -5.94 4.18
CA ARG A 61 19.58 -5.32 2.88
C ARG A 61 20.87 -5.09 2.09
N ALA A 62 20.90 -5.50 0.82
CA ALA A 62 22.02 -5.26 -0.09
C ALA A 62 23.40 -5.63 0.50
N GLY A 63 23.47 -6.76 1.23
CA GLY A 63 24.71 -7.23 1.90
C GLY A 63 25.06 -6.49 3.20
N SER A 64 24.29 -5.49 3.60
CA SER A 64 24.43 -4.81 4.90
C SER A 64 23.54 -5.46 5.95
N ARG A 65 24.06 -5.52 7.19
CA ARG A 65 23.34 -6.01 8.38
C ARG A 65 23.30 -4.92 9.43
N GLN A 66 22.12 -4.69 9.99
CA GLN A 66 21.90 -3.69 11.02
C GLN A 66 21.05 -4.27 12.14
N PHE A 67 21.39 -3.95 13.38
CA PHE A 67 20.52 -4.15 14.52
C PHE A 67 19.78 -2.85 14.83
N ILE A 68 18.46 -2.95 14.96
CA ILE A 68 17.55 -1.81 15.15
C ILE A 68 16.72 -2.12 16.38
N VAL A 69 16.79 -1.27 17.40
CA VAL A 69 15.86 -1.30 18.53
C VAL A 69 14.60 -0.58 18.12
N VAL A 70 13.46 -1.22 18.30
CA VAL A 70 12.14 -0.73 17.92
C VAL A 70 11.22 -0.68 19.12
N SER A 71 10.34 0.33 19.17
CA SER A 71 9.25 0.45 20.14
C SER A 71 7.97 0.85 19.40
N TRP A 72 6.84 0.22 19.75
CA TRP A 72 5.55 0.44 19.10
C TRP A 72 4.37 0.29 20.07
N PRO A 73 3.36 1.14 20.05
CA PRO A 73 3.45 2.56 19.64
C PRO A 73 4.13 3.39 20.74
N ASP A 74 4.65 4.55 20.40
CA ASP A 74 5.06 5.55 21.40
C ASP A 74 3.83 6.29 21.95
N ALA A 75 4.06 7.29 22.81
CA ALA A 75 3.00 8.11 23.39
C ALA A 75 2.20 8.91 22.35
N ALA A 76 2.73 9.10 21.15
CA ALA A 76 2.06 9.76 20.02
C ALA A 76 1.43 8.76 19.05
N GLY A 77 1.41 7.46 19.39
CA GLY A 77 0.88 6.40 18.53
C GLY A 77 1.75 6.07 17.33
N GLN A 78 3.03 6.40 17.39
CA GLN A 78 3.98 6.16 16.32
C GLN A 78 5.04 5.15 16.77
N GLY A 79 5.53 4.35 15.82
CA GLY A 79 6.69 3.51 16.06
C GLY A 79 7.97 4.34 16.04
N THR A 80 8.89 4.01 16.92
CA THR A 80 10.22 4.59 16.97
C THR A 80 11.28 3.54 16.75
N MET A 81 12.41 3.94 16.15
CA MET A 81 13.55 3.06 15.98
C MET A 81 14.87 3.76 16.26
N ARG A 82 15.86 2.97 16.65
CA ARG A 82 17.23 3.40 16.84
C ARG A 82 18.19 2.34 16.32
N ARG A 83 19.11 2.72 15.45
CA ARG A 83 20.15 1.83 14.93
C ARG A 83 21.25 1.62 15.98
N MET A 84 21.54 0.38 16.33
CA MET A 84 22.55 0.07 17.33
C MET A 84 23.98 0.32 16.84
N ASN A 85 24.23 0.18 15.56
CA ASN A 85 25.56 0.29 14.95
C ASN A 85 25.88 1.72 14.46
N ALA A 86 25.04 2.70 14.81
CA ALA A 86 25.27 4.10 14.45
C ALA A 86 26.25 4.77 15.44
N ALA A 87 26.76 5.94 15.06
CA ALA A 87 27.59 6.78 15.93
C ALA A 87 26.89 7.07 17.27
N ALA A 88 27.67 7.48 18.28
CA ALA A 88 27.15 7.76 19.62
C ALA A 88 25.88 8.66 19.55
N ASN A 89 24.78 8.21 20.17
CA ASN A 89 23.48 8.86 20.20
C ASN A 89 22.86 9.16 18.80
N PRO A 90 22.56 8.12 18.00
CA PRO A 90 21.82 8.34 16.77
C PRO A 90 20.45 8.94 17.08
N PRO A 91 19.91 9.80 16.22
CA PRO A 91 18.58 10.34 16.39
C PRO A 91 17.54 9.22 16.42
N LEU A 92 16.48 9.42 17.20
CA LEU A 92 15.32 8.54 17.16
C LEU A 92 14.60 8.73 15.82
N GLU A 93 14.46 7.67 15.05
CA GLU A 93 13.80 7.68 13.76
C GLU A 93 12.40 7.06 13.90
N LYS A 94 11.49 7.35 12.97
CA LYS A 94 10.20 6.67 12.91
C LYS A 94 10.40 5.23 12.43
N TRP A 95 9.79 4.27 13.12
CA TRP A 95 9.77 2.89 12.69
C TRP A 95 8.70 2.71 11.62
N PRO A 96 9.06 2.39 10.37
CA PRO A 96 8.10 2.01 9.35
C PRO A 96 7.68 0.56 9.60
N ALA A 97 6.83 0.35 10.62
CA ALA A 97 6.38 -1.01 10.91
C ALA A 97 5.76 -1.63 9.65
N PRO A 98 6.18 -2.87 9.29
CA PRO A 98 5.67 -3.53 8.10
C PRO A 98 4.15 -3.63 8.13
N PHE A 99 3.53 -3.38 6.99
CA PHE A 99 2.09 -3.51 6.78
C PHE A 99 1.18 -2.61 7.63
N THR A 100 1.68 -1.60 8.31
CA THR A 100 0.84 -0.64 9.07
C THR A 100 -0.08 0.19 8.19
N SER A 101 0.29 0.35 6.91
CA SER A 101 -0.54 0.98 5.88
C SER A 101 -1.25 -0.03 5.00
N ALA A 102 -1.37 -1.28 5.46
CA ALA A 102 -1.94 -2.36 4.67
C ALA A 102 -3.38 -2.03 4.27
N GLY A 103 -3.68 -2.32 3.02
CA GLY A 103 -5.02 -2.21 2.47
C GLY A 103 -5.99 -3.21 3.10
N ARG A 104 -7.23 -3.16 2.65
CA ARG A 104 -8.21 -4.17 3.06
C ARG A 104 -7.76 -5.54 2.57
N ILE A 105 -8.03 -6.57 3.34
CA ILE A 105 -7.67 -7.96 3.01
C ILE A 105 -8.08 -8.36 1.58
N CYS A 106 -9.23 -7.91 1.12
CA CYS A 106 -9.72 -8.21 -0.23
C CYS A 106 -8.83 -7.62 -1.32
N ASP A 107 -8.27 -6.43 -1.11
CA ASP A 107 -7.34 -5.82 -2.07
C ASP A 107 -6.09 -6.68 -2.21
N VAL A 108 -5.56 -7.18 -1.09
CA VAL A 108 -4.41 -8.09 -1.07
C VAL A 108 -4.76 -9.44 -1.73
N LEU A 109 -5.90 -10.06 -1.37
CA LEU A 109 -6.33 -11.34 -1.93
C LEU A 109 -6.61 -11.28 -3.44
N ASN A 110 -6.95 -10.10 -3.98
CA ASN A 110 -7.12 -9.91 -5.41
C ASN A 110 -5.81 -10.04 -6.18
N VAL A 111 -4.68 -9.69 -5.58
CA VAL A 111 -3.38 -9.58 -6.26
C VAL A 111 -2.31 -10.53 -5.73
N TYR A 112 -2.55 -11.16 -4.57
CA TYR A 112 -1.69 -12.19 -3.98
C TYR A 112 -2.44 -13.50 -3.79
N SER A 113 -1.68 -14.61 -3.82
CA SER A 113 -2.13 -15.95 -3.45
C SER A 113 -1.46 -16.34 -2.12
N PRO A 114 -2.16 -16.28 -0.98
CA PRO A 114 -1.61 -16.69 0.30
C PRO A 114 -1.55 -18.20 0.41
N SER A 115 -0.49 -18.72 1.06
CA SER A 115 -0.38 -20.12 1.44
C SER A 115 0.37 -20.28 2.77
N LEU A 116 0.02 -21.31 3.54
CA LEU A 116 0.71 -21.61 4.80
C LEU A 116 1.83 -22.60 4.58
N GLY A 117 2.96 -22.34 5.23
CA GLY A 117 4.10 -23.23 5.33
C GLY A 117 4.36 -23.68 6.77
N LYS A 118 5.43 -24.44 6.96
CA LYS A 118 5.87 -24.86 8.29
C LYS A 118 6.51 -23.68 9.01
N GLY A 119 6.02 -23.36 10.22
CA GLY A 119 6.61 -22.36 11.09
C GLY A 119 7.89 -22.82 11.76
N ARG A 120 8.56 -21.89 12.44
CA ARG A 120 9.78 -22.08 13.23
C ARG A 120 9.69 -21.32 14.56
N ILE A 121 10.77 -21.26 15.31
CA ILE A 121 10.88 -20.38 16.47
C ILE A 121 11.61 -19.10 16.05
N VAL A 122 11.02 -17.94 16.35
CA VAL A 122 11.60 -16.60 16.14
C VAL A 122 11.49 -15.82 17.44
N ALA A 123 12.56 -15.23 17.91
CA ALA A 123 12.60 -14.51 19.20
C ALA A 123 11.99 -15.31 20.37
N GLY A 124 12.24 -16.63 20.41
CA GLY A 124 11.68 -17.53 21.42
C GLY A 124 10.18 -17.86 21.26
N ARG A 125 9.52 -17.42 20.20
CA ARG A 125 8.08 -17.58 19.96
C ARG A 125 7.80 -18.52 18.80
N ALA A 126 6.77 -19.34 18.95
CA ALA A 126 6.31 -20.23 17.88
C ALA A 126 5.65 -19.42 16.75
N THR A 127 6.01 -19.71 15.50
CA THR A 127 5.47 -19.04 14.34
C THR A 127 4.73 -19.98 13.40
N GLN A 128 3.86 -19.41 12.57
CA GLN A 128 3.28 -20.01 11.39
C GLN A 128 3.80 -19.25 10.17
N GLN A 129 4.37 -19.95 9.20
CA GLN A 129 4.83 -19.31 7.98
C GLN A 129 3.66 -18.99 7.05
N LEU A 130 3.61 -17.75 6.54
CA LEU A 130 2.69 -17.28 5.51
C LEU A 130 3.50 -16.86 4.28
N SER A 131 3.22 -17.48 3.14
CA SER A 131 3.78 -17.07 1.85
C SER A 131 2.72 -16.24 1.09
N LEU A 132 3.10 -15.07 0.60
CA LEU A 132 2.30 -14.18 -0.22
C LEU A 132 2.93 -14.11 -1.61
N LYS A 133 2.47 -15.01 -2.48
CA LYS A 133 2.95 -15.07 -3.87
C LYS A 133 2.14 -14.10 -4.73
N PRO A 134 2.77 -13.15 -5.43
CA PRO A 134 2.04 -12.27 -6.35
C PRO A 134 1.45 -13.06 -7.51
N LYS A 135 0.28 -12.63 -7.99
CA LYS A 135 -0.42 -13.23 -9.14
C LYS A 135 0.11 -12.72 -10.49
N ASP A 136 0.94 -11.68 -10.46
CA ASP A 136 1.52 -11.04 -11.64
C ASP A 136 2.94 -10.51 -11.33
N PRO A 137 3.74 -10.10 -12.33
CA PRO A 137 5.10 -9.62 -12.13
C PRO A 137 5.19 -8.17 -11.61
N LEU A 138 4.07 -7.52 -11.32
CA LEU A 138 4.04 -6.11 -10.90
C LEU A 138 4.32 -5.93 -9.40
N ARG A 139 4.57 -7.01 -8.66
CA ARG A 139 4.68 -7.01 -7.19
C ARG A 139 5.84 -7.83 -6.70
N LEU A 140 6.29 -7.48 -5.50
CA LEU A 140 7.24 -8.28 -4.74
C LEU A 140 6.52 -9.44 -4.05
N ALA A 141 7.26 -10.51 -3.78
CA ALA A 141 6.78 -11.66 -3.01
C ALA A 141 7.23 -11.53 -1.55
N TYR A 142 6.43 -12.07 -0.64
CA TYR A 142 6.74 -12.05 0.80
C TYR A 142 6.64 -13.44 1.40
N LEU A 143 7.60 -13.75 2.28
CA LEU A 143 7.58 -14.93 3.15
C LEU A 143 7.66 -14.42 4.59
N VAL A 144 6.61 -14.64 5.37
CA VAL A 144 6.42 -14.03 6.68
C VAL A 144 6.26 -15.11 7.74
N ASP A 145 7.02 -15.02 8.83
CA ASP A 145 6.83 -15.84 10.01
C ASP A 145 5.94 -15.09 11.02
N LEU A 146 4.71 -15.54 11.16
CA LEU A 146 3.70 -14.93 12.03
C LEU A 146 3.70 -15.58 13.40
N ASP A 147 3.76 -14.78 14.45
CA ASP A 147 3.55 -15.29 15.81
C ASP A 147 2.18 -15.96 15.94
N THR A 148 2.15 -17.20 16.42
CA THR A 148 0.90 -17.97 16.49
C THR A 148 -0.13 -17.41 17.46
N GLN A 149 0.31 -16.65 18.47
CA GLN A 149 -0.56 -16.06 19.49
C GLN A 149 -1.12 -14.72 19.05
N THR A 150 -0.27 -13.84 18.54
CA THR A 150 -0.65 -12.44 18.24
C THR A 150 -0.93 -12.18 16.78
N GLY A 151 -0.44 -13.02 15.87
CA GLY A 151 -0.47 -12.75 14.42
C GLY A 151 0.59 -11.75 13.95
N MET A 152 1.42 -11.22 14.85
CA MET A 152 2.48 -10.28 14.51
C MET A 152 3.53 -10.92 13.61
N ALA A 153 3.97 -10.19 12.58
CA ALA A 153 5.08 -10.61 11.72
C ALA A 153 6.40 -10.49 12.48
N LEU A 154 7.00 -11.62 12.87
CA LEU A 154 8.27 -11.68 13.61
C LEU A 154 9.49 -11.79 12.69
N ALA A 155 9.31 -12.27 11.48
CA ALA A 155 10.33 -12.24 10.44
C ALA A 155 9.68 -12.12 9.09
N MET A 156 10.38 -11.50 8.14
CA MET A 156 9.93 -11.38 6.76
C MET A 156 11.12 -11.44 5.80
N VAL A 157 10.89 -12.10 4.69
CA VAL A 157 11.75 -12.05 3.52
C VAL A 157 10.97 -11.43 2.38
N THR A 158 11.54 -10.38 1.79
CA THR A 158 11.01 -9.76 0.57
C THR A 158 11.84 -10.24 -0.62
N ALA A 159 11.18 -10.71 -1.66
CA ALA A 159 11.82 -11.24 -2.86
C ALA A 159 11.25 -10.63 -4.14
N GLY A 160 12.09 -10.53 -5.15
CA GLY A 160 11.69 -10.17 -6.52
C GLY A 160 10.86 -11.26 -7.20
N SER A 161 10.31 -10.95 -8.36
CA SER A 161 9.53 -11.89 -9.18
C SER A 161 10.37 -13.08 -9.70
N ASP A 162 11.69 -12.94 -9.71
CA ASP A 162 12.67 -13.99 -10.03
C ASP A 162 13.05 -14.88 -8.85
N GLY A 163 12.50 -14.60 -7.67
CA GLY A 163 12.80 -15.27 -6.40
C GLY A 163 14.08 -14.79 -5.72
N GLN A 164 14.78 -13.79 -6.26
CA GLN A 164 15.95 -13.22 -5.61
C GLN A 164 15.51 -12.53 -4.31
N VAL A 165 16.17 -12.88 -3.20
CA VAL A 165 15.93 -12.22 -1.90
C VAL A 165 16.52 -10.81 -1.97
N LEU A 166 15.68 -9.81 -1.73
CA LEU A 166 16.04 -8.41 -1.76
C LEU A 166 16.40 -7.89 -0.37
N GLU A 167 15.60 -8.28 0.62
CA GLU A 167 15.84 -7.91 2.01
C GLU A 167 15.17 -8.91 2.97
N ARG A 168 15.59 -8.84 4.22
CA ARG A 168 14.99 -9.59 5.35
C ARG A 168 14.97 -8.73 6.58
N TYR A 169 13.98 -8.96 7.41
CA TYR A 169 14.07 -8.61 8.81
C TYR A 169 13.68 -9.80 9.69
N GLU A 170 14.22 -9.83 10.92
CA GLU A 170 13.90 -10.84 11.91
C GLU A 170 14.07 -10.25 13.31
N TYR A 171 13.09 -10.43 14.18
CA TYR A 171 13.23 -10.08 15.58
C TYR A 171 14.22 -11.02 16.27
N ALA A 172 15.28 -10.47 16.84
CA ALA A 172 16.20 -11.18 17.71
C ALA A 172 15.57 -11.39 19.10
N ASP A 173 14.85 -10.37 19.57
CA ASP A 173 14.00 -10.42 20.76
C ASP A 173 12.76 -9.56 20.54
N ILE A 174 11.68 -9.86 21.27
CA ILE A 174 10.45 -9.06 21.28
C ILE A 174 9.71 -9.28 22.59
N ALA A 175 9.30 -8.20 23.22
CA ALA A 175 8.43 -8.19 24.38
C ALA A 175 7.12 -7.50 24.04
N PHE A 176 6.00 -8.19 24.26
CA PHE A 176 4.67 -7.60 24.16
C PHE A 176 4.22 -7.12 25.53
N SER A 177 3.60 -5.95 25.58
CA SER A 177 2.91 -5.43 26.76
C SER A 177 1.43 -5.27 26.44
N GLU A 178 0.59 -5.33 27.48
CA GLU A 178 -0.84 -5.13 27.34
C GLU A 178 -1.10 -3.71 26.80
N VAL A 179 -1.99 -3.61 25.82
CA VAL A 179 -2.49 -2.34 25.34
C VAL A 179 -3.46 -1.82 26.41
N GLY A 180 -3.06 -0.80 27.19
CA GLY A 180 -3.97 -0.08 28.05
C GLY A 180 -5.13 0.55 27.25
N GLU A 181 -6.11 1.17 27.91
CA GLU A 181 -7.29 1.78 27.29
C GLU A 181 -7.00 2.74 26.11
N TRP A 182 -5.78 3.25 25.98
CA TRP A 182 -5.30 4.07 24.89
C TRP A 182 -5.24 3.33 23.53
N GLY A 183 -5.01 2.03 23.54
CA GLY A 183 -4.94 1.23 22.30
C GLY A 183 -6.29 1.09 21.59
N ALA A 184 -7.39 1.16 22.34
CA ALA A 184 -8.73 1.01 21.77
C ALA A 184 -9.13 2.22 20.90
N THR A 185 -8.67 3.42 21.23
CA THR A 185 -9.02 4.64 20.49
C THR A 185 -8.24 4.81 19.18
N MET A 186 -7.07 4.18 19.06
CA MET A 186 -6.27 4.21 17.83
C MET A 186 -6.70 3.17 16.80
N LEU A 187 -7.54 2.22 17.20
CA LEU A 187 -8.04 1.13 16.34
C LEU A 187 -9.10 1.60 15.32
N GLU A 188 -9.60 2.81 15.45
CA GLU A 188 -10.53 3.45 14.51
C GLU A 188 -9.81 4.28 13.43
N ALA A 189 -8.62 3.89 13.01
CA ALA A 189 -8.07 4.45 11.78
C ALA A 189 -9.06 4.15 10.65
N GLU A 190 -9.72 5.21 10.16
CA GLU A 190 -10.65 5.13 9.04
C GLU A 190 -10.03 4.26 7.94
N PRO A 191 -10.75 3.23 7.49
CA PRO A 191 -10.23 2.39 6.42
C PRO A 191 -9.92 3.31 5.23
N TYR A 192 -8.71 3.22 4.71
CA TYR A 192 -8.30 3.92 3.50
C TYR A 192 -9.45 3.97 2.51
N SER A 193 -9.95 5.16 2.21
CA SER A 193 -10.91 5.31 1.12
C SER A 193 -10.19 4.90 -0.16
N ARG A 194 -10.62 3.79 -0.75
CA ARG A 194 -10.04 3.29 -1.98
C ARG A 194 -10.19 4.33 -3.07
N GLY A 195 -9.10 4.97 -3.44
CA GLY A 195 -9.04 5.86 -4.58
C GLY A 195 -9.17 5.10 -5.92
N ARG A 196 -9.07 5.83 -7.02
CA ARG A 196 -9.08 5.23 -8.37
C ARG A 196 -7.93 4.24 -8.56
N ILE A 197 -8.14 3.21 -9.37
CA ILE A 197 -7.08 2.32 -9.84
C ILE A 197 -6.17 3.12 -10.79
N VAL A 198 -4.86 3.13 -10.49
CA VAL A 198 -3.85 3.86 -11.27
C VAL A 198 -3.17 2.92 -12.27
N VAL A 199 -2.70 1.77 -11.79
CA VAL A 199 -2.21 0.64 -12.60
C VAL A 199 -2.84 -0.64 -12.10
N PRO A 200 -2.83 -1.76 -12.84
CA PRO A 200 -3.49 -2.99 -12.40
C PRO A 200 -3.13 -3.40 -10.97
N GLY A 201 -4.13 -3.41 -10.08
CA GLY A 201 -4.02 -3.78 -8.68
C GLY A 201 -3.34 -2.75 -7.77
N TYR A 202 -3.01 -1.56 -8.27
CA TYR A 202 -2.57 -0.43 -7.44
C TYR A 202 -3.65 0.65 -7.43
N PHE A 203 -4.03 1.08 -6.26
CA PHE A 203 -5.01 2.15 -6.06
C PHE A 203 -4.35 3.38 -5.44
N LEU A 204 -4.93 4.54 -5.74
CA LEU A 204 -4.50 5.81 -5.18
C LEU A 204 -4.85 5.85 -3.68
N VAL A 205 -3.86 6.12 -2.86
CA VAL A 205 -3.98 6.25 -1.40
C VAL A 205 -4.21 7.71 -1.02
N THR A 206 -3.35 8.58 -1.54
CA THR A 206 -3.43 10.03 -1.31
C THR A 206 -2.81 10.77 -2.47
N GLU A 207 -3.23 12.01 -2.68
CA GLU A 207 -2.64 12.90 -3.68
C GLU A 207 -2.60 14.35 -3.18
N ASP A 208 -1.53 15.05 -3.57
CA ASP A 208 -1.38 16.50 -3.44
C ASP A 208 -1.04 17.06 -4.84
N PRO A 209 -2.06 17.38 -5.65
CA PRO A 209 -1.83 17.89 -7.01
C PRO A 209 -1.03 19.20 -7.04
N GLY A 210 -1.14 20.02 -5.98
CA GLY A 210 -0.42 21.29 -5.87
C GLY A 210 1.08 21.09 -5.76
N LYS A 211 1.52 19.98 -5.15
CA LYS A 211 2.92 19.59 -5.04
C LYS A 211 3.36 18.56 -6.07
N GLY A 212 2.44 18.06 -6.90
CA GLY A 212 2.75 16.99 -7.85
C GLY A 212 3.10 15.67 -7.17
N ILE A 213 2.47 15.36 -6.03
CA ILE A 213 2.75 14.14 -5.25
C ILE A 213 1.51 13.26 -5.22
N PHE A 214 1.68 11.96 -5.45
CA PHE A 214 0.65 10.98 -5.16
C PHE A 214 1.26 9.66 -4.68
N VAL A 215 0.51 8.94 -3.87
CA VAL A 215 0.91 7.66 -3.28
C VAL A 215 -0.06 6.59 -3.74
N VAL A 216 0.47 5.48 -4.18
CA VAL A 216 -0.28 4.30 -4.58
C VAL A 216 0.08 3.10 -3.72
N SER A 217 -0.86 2.16 -3.57
CA SER A 217 -0.64 0.90 -2.85
C SER A 217 -1.34 -0.25 -3.54
N ASP A 218 -0.81 -1.46 -3.38
CA ASP A 218 -1.47 -2.72 -3.76
C ASP A 218 -2.12 -3.43 -2.55
N GLY A 219 -2.07 -2.78 -1.39
CA GLY A 219 -2.56 -3.29 -0.11
C GLY A 219 -1.45 -3.77 0.82
N LEU A 220 -0.24 -4.02 0.32
CA LEU A 220 0.95 -4.37 1.12
C LEU A 220 2.08 -3.37 0.91
N ALA A 221 2.47 -3.18 -0.34
CA ALA A 221 3.51 -2.24 -0.73
C ALA A 221 2.92 -0.87 -1.10
N THR A 222 3.76 0.16 -0.98
CA THR A 222 3.43 1.52 -1.40
C THR A 222 4.51 2.08 -2.31
N ALA A 223 4.09 3.00 -3.20
CA ALA A 223 5.01 3.82 -3.97
C ALA A 223 4.56 5.28 -3.98
N SER A 224 5.47 6.17 -3.70
CA SER A 224 5.30 7.62 -3.84
C SER A 224 5.77 8.07 -5.21
N VAL A 225 4.97 8.84 -5.88
CA VAL A 225 5.27 9.41 -7.21
C VAL A 225 5.33 10.91 -7.10
N PHE A 226 6.43 11.48 -7.58
CA PHE A 226 6.70 12.91 -7.61
C PHE A 226 6.78 13.38 -9.05
N VAL A 227 6.15 14.49 -9.35
CA VAL A 227 6.13 15.11 -10.67
C VAL A 227 6.61 16.55 -10.55
N GLU A 228 7.80 16.81 -11.04
CA GLU A 228 8.49 18.11 -10.89
C GLU A 228 8.96 18.63 -12.24
N PRO A 229 9.14 19.96 -12.39
CA PRO A 229 9.84 20.50 -13.56
C PRO A 229 11.26 19.93 -13.66
N LEU A 230 11.64 19.40 -14.84
CA LEU A 230 13.01 18.96 -15.07
C LEU A 230 13.93 20.18 -15.20
N PRO A 231 15.01 20.29 -14.40
CA PRO A 231 15.93 21.41 -14.47
C PRO A 231 16.50 21.63 -15.88
N ALA A 232 16.75 22.90 -16.23
CA ALA A 232 17.36 23.23 -17.52
C ALA A 232 18.76 22.61 -17.60
N GLY A 233 19.06 21.96 -18.75
CA GLY A 233 20.31 21.27 -18.97
C GLY A 233 20.38 19.83 -18.42
N ALA A 234 19.45 19.41 -17.57
CA ALA A 234 19.41 18.01 -17.14
C ALA A 234 19.05 17.08 -18.33
N PRO A 235 19.74 15.93 -18.50
CA PRO A 235 19.42 14.99 -19.59
C PRO A 235 18.02 14.41 -19.35
N ALA A 236 17.23 14.29 -20.44
CA ALA A 236 16.05 13.46 -20.41
C ALA A 236 16.50 12.00 -20.52
N GLY A 237 16.40 11.27 -19.42
CA GLY A 237 16.77 9.87 -19.36
C GLY A 237 15.83 9.09 -18.47
N GLU A 238 16.05 7.82 -18.44
CA GLU A 238 15.44 6.88 -17.50
C GLU A 238 16.55 6.28 -16.64
N GLY A 239 16.33 6.19 -15.34
CA GLY A 239 17.27 5.58 -14.40
C GLY A 239 16.54 4.88 -13.27
N ALA A 240 17.17 3.82 -12.74
CA ALA A 240 16.66 3.08 -11.60
C ALA A 240 17.82 2.72 -10.66
N VAL A 241 17.60 2.89 -9.36
CA VAL A 241 18.48 2.42 -8.30
C VAL A 241 17.66 1.53 -7.40
N ILE A 242 18.17 0.33 -7.11
CA ILE A 242 17.51 -0.65 -6.23
C ILE A 242 18.40 -0.83 -5.01
N GLU A 243 17.82 -0.66 -3.84
CA GLU A 243 18.49 -0.88 -2.57
C GLU A 243 17.59 -1.74 -1.68
N GLY A 244 17.86 -3.04 -1.63
CA GLY A 244 16.96 -4.03 -1.04
C GLY A 244 15.65 -4.10 -1.82
N ALA A 245 14.52 -3.98 -1.14
CA ALA A 245 13.19 -3.93 -1.76
C ALA A 245 12.82 -2.52 -2.26
N THR A 246 13.55 -1.49 -1.85
CA THR A 246 13.26 -0.10 -2.22
C THR A 246 13.82 0.22 -3.60
N LEU A 247 12.94 0.65 -4.50
CA LEU A 247 13.28 1.19 -5.81
C LEU A 247 13.20 2.71 -5.78
N THR A 248 14.23 3.38 -6.30
CA THR A 248 14.17 4.77 -6.77
C THR A 248 14.25 4.76 -8.28
N TYR A 249 13.19 5.21 -8.94
CA TYR A 249 13.12 5.28 -10.40
C TYR A 249 12.87 6.73 -10.83
N THR A 250 13.56 7.16 -11.88
CA THR A 250 13.39 8.50 -12.44
C THR A 250 13.23 8.46 -13.96
N ARG A 251 12.41 9.33 -14.51
CA ARG A 251 12.20 9.46 -15.95
C ARG A 251 11.88 10.90 -16.35
N GLY A 252 12.63 11.42 -17.30
CA GLY A 252 12.33 12.72 -17.93
C GLY A 252 11.29 12.54 -19.05
N VAL A 253 10.22 13.33 -19.03
CA VAL A 253 9.15 13.31 -20.04
C VAL A 253 8.91 14.70 -20.62
N ALA A 254 8.54 14.76 -21.90
CA ALA A 254 8.11 15.99 -22.53
C ALA A 254 6.67 16.35 -22.12
N SER A 255 6.41 17.62 -21.89
CA SER A 255 5.10 18.17 -21.56
C SER A 255 4.84 19.42 -22.39
N PRO A 256 3.58 19.80 -22.66
CA PRO A 256 3.25 21.05 -23.33
C PRO A 256 3.80 22.32 -22.64
N LYS A 257 4.03 22.25 -21.33
CA LYS A 257 4.55 23.37 -20.51
C LYS A 257 6.06 23.25 -20.23
N GLY A 258 6.77 22.36 -20.90
CA GLY A 258 8.18 22.11 -20.68
C GLY A 258 8.47 20.63 -20.42
N ARG A 259 9.62 20.34 -19.80
CA ARG A 259 10.04 18.98 -19.46
C ARG A 259 9.75 18.72 -17.99
N LEU A 260 9.28 17.53 -17.69
CA LEU A 260 9.01 17.07 -16.33
C LEU A 260 9.96 15.91 -15.95
N LEU A 261 10.32 15.87 -14.69
CA LEU A 261 10.94 14.72 -14.03
C LEU A 261 9.85 13.98 -13.26
N ILE A 262 9.71 12.70 -13.52
CA ILE A 262 8.89 11.80 -12.74
C ILE A 262 9.83 10.97 -11.89
N SER A 263 9.68 11.04 -10.57
CA SER A 263 10.44 10.23 -9.61
C SER A 263 9.49 9.31 -8.85
N ILE A 264 9.85 8.03 -8.74
CA ILE A 264 9.06 7.02 -8.03
C ILE A 264 9.95 6.39 -6.98
N LEU A 265 9.48 6.39 -5.74
CA LEU A 265 10.15 5.80 -4.59
C LEU A 265 9.21 4.84 -3.90
N GLY A 266 9.59 3.57 -3.77
CA GLY A 266 8.75 2.58 -3.09
C GLY A 266 9.23 1.15 -3.24
N GLU A 267 8.48 0.24 -2.62
CA GLU A 267 8.74 -1.21 -2.66
C GLU A 267 8.01 -1.85 -3.85
N VAL A 268 8.41 -1.48 -5.04
CA VAL A 268 7.78 -1.96 -6.28
C VAL A 268 8.83 -2.40 -7.31
N PRO A 269 8.54 -3.40 -8.17
CA PRO A 269 9.41 -3.74 -9.28
C PRO A 269 9.59 -2.59 -10.28
N VAL A 270 10.69 -2.57 -11.01
CA VAL A 270 10.97 -1.57 -12.07
C VAL A 270 9.87 -1.51 -13.12
N VAL A 271 9.27 -2.65 -13.47
CA VAL A 271 8.16 -2.71 -14.42
C VAL A 271 6.94 -1.92 -13.93
N THR A 272 6.65 -1.97 -12.64
CA THR A 272 5.55 -1.20 -12.03
C THR A 272 5.86 0.29 -12.03
N ALA A 273 7.09 0.67 -11.69
CA ALA A 273 7.49 2.06 -11.74
C ALA A 273 7.38 2.64 -13.16
N ARG A 274 7.74 1.87 -14.20
CA ARG A 274 7.53 2.28 -15.60
C ARG A 274 6.07 2.52 -15.91
N LEU A 275 5.19 1.59 -15.53
CA LEU A 275 3.75 1.75 -15.72
C LEU A 275 3.19 2.96 -14.97
N LEU A 276 3.64 3.19 -13.74
CA LEU A 276 3.27 4.37 -12.96
C LEU A 276 3.72 5.66 -13.67
N ALA A 277 4.94 5.70 -14.22
CA ALA A 277 5.42 6.85 -15.00
C ALA A 277 4.63 7.09 -16.28
N ASP A 278 4.14 6.02 -16.93
CA ASP A 278 3.33 6.12 -18.15
C ASP A 278 1.91 6.68 -17.92
N VAL A 279 1.34 6.46 -16.73
CA VAL A 279 -0.01 6.98 -16.40
C VAL A 279 0.01 8.40 -15.85
N VAL A 280 1.18 8.91 -15.47
CA VAL A 280 1.35 10.32 -15.09
C VAL A 280 1.16 11.19 -16.33
N ARG A 281 0.02 11.87 -16.38
CA ARG A 281 -0.21 12.90 -17.39
C ARG A 281 0.08 14.26 -16.77
N PRO A 282 0.88 15.10 -17.45
CA PRO A 282 1.03 16.47 -17.01
C PRO A 282 -0.36 17.11 -16.91
N PRO A 283 -0.62 17.99 -15.92
CA PRO A 283 -1.88 18.67 -15.81
C PRO A 283 -2.19 19.36 -17.13
N ARG A 284 -3.35 19.07 -17.71
CA ARG A 284 -3.83 19.79 -18.90
C ARG A 284 -3.88 21.25 -18.51
N GLY A 285 -3.12 22.09 -19.21
CA GLY A 285 -3.14 23.50 -18.97
C GLY A 285 -4.58 23.98 -19.02
N GLY A 286 -5.09 24.56 -17.94
CA GLY A 286 -6.34 25.26 -17.96
C GLY A 286 -6.24 26.38 -19.01
N GLU A 287 -7.19 26.39 -19.92
CA GLU A 287 -7.51 27.55 -20.78
C GLU A 287 -7.96 28.71 -19.90
#